data_89b10ebf7a1492bcb33efc12150cc2ad
#
_entry.id   89b10ebf7a1492bcb33efc12150cc2ad
#
_cell.length_a   1.000
_cell.length_b   1.000
_cell.length_c   1.000
_cell.angle_alpha   90.00
_cell.angle_beta   90.00
_cell.angle_gamma   90.00
#
_symmetry.space_group_name_H-M   'P 1'
#
loop_
_entity.id
_entity.type
_entity.pdbx_description
1 polymer ?
#
loop_
_entity_poly.entity_id
_entity_poly.type
_entity_poly.pdbx_seq_one_letter_code
_entity_poly.pdbx_strand_id
1 'polypeptide(L)'
;KIETVLWSAVVNNEYLGGVPFEDRNSLIDELDQVFQWQVDFSRQIRVGDTYRFAFEREVRPDGSMRSGRLLSAELMNSGTPYHAIWFDPNKDGEGSYFDLEGNSVRRAFLLKPLAYRRISSRYSNSRLHPILKTWRAHRGVDYAADAGAEIMATSDGVVTHRGWKGSFGNTVEIQHPNGFVTRYAHLSNFRSGVQLGSRVKQSEIIGYVGMTGQATGNHLHYEMMKRNGEHMDPLAVDLPAGDPVPSDDQVRWGEELITRVDLLESIPGAGPVIELGSLQSQGDQQGGAQ
;
A
#
# COMPACT_ATOMS: atom_id res chain seq x y z
N LYS A 1 28.97 -8.50 -6.64
CA LYS A 1 28.40 -8.46 -7.99
C LYS A 1 26.89 -8.29 -7.88
N ILE A 2 26.32 -7.35 -8.59
CA ILE A 2 24.86 -7.18 -8.72
C ILE A 2 24.41 -7.87 -10.00
N GLU A 3 23.38 -8.69 -9.89
CA GLU A 3 22.76 -9.40 -11.00
C GLU A 3 21.30 -9.04 -11.10
N THR A 4 20.76 -8.95 -12.31
CA THR A 4 19.32 -8.82 -12.54
C THR A 4 18.69 -10.21 -12.63
N VAL A 5 17.69 -10.47 -11.82
CA VAL A 5 16.93 -11.72 -11.79
C VAL A 5 15.52 -11.48 -12.28
N LEU A 6 15.08 -12.32 -13.20
CA LEU A 6 13.75 -12.27 -13.81
C LEU A 6 12.92 -13.44 -13.31
N TRP A 7 11.67 -13.18 -12.95
CA TRP A 7 10.77 -14.20 -12.43
C TRP A 7 9.32 -13.99 -12.85
N SER A 8 8.63 -15.10 -13.12
CA SER A 8 7.17 -15.07 -13.29
C SER A 8 6.55 -16.35 -12.70
N ALA A 9 5.35 -16.24 -12.18
CA ALA A 9 4.56 -17.37 -11.75
C ALA A 9 3.05 -17.07 -11.75
N VAL A 10 2.28 -18.14 -11.58
CA VAL A 10 0.84 -18.08 -11.36
C VAL A 10 0.59 -18.31 -9.87
N VAL A 11 -0.26 -17.49 -9.26
CA VAL A 11 -0.68 -17.69 -7.89
C VAL A 11 -1.41 -19.04 -7.78
N ASN A 12 -0.94 -19.88 -6.90
CA ASN A 12 -1.57 -21.15 -6.56
C ASN A 12 -1.94 -21.17 -5.06
N ASN A 13 -2.18 -22.35 -4.49
CA ASN A 13 -2.48 -22.46 -3.05
C ASN A 13 -1.29 -22.05 -2.15
N GLU A 14 -0.09 -21.94 -2.72
CA GLU A 14 1.10 -21.39 -2.08
C GLU A 14 1.42 -20.05 -2.74
N TYR A 15 1.25 -18.97 -2.01
CA TYR A 15 1.62 -17.64 -2.48
C TYR A 15 3.10 -17.59 -2.89
N LEU A 16 3.41 -17.01 -4.05
CA LEU A 16 4.75 -17.05 -4.67
C LEU A 16 5.34 -18.47 -4.84
N GLY A 17 4.50 -19.47 -5.08
CA GLY A 17 4.96 -20.80 -5.48
C GLY A 17 5.91 -20.72 -6.67
N GLY A 18 7.08 -21.42 -6.59
CA GLY A 18 8.10 -21.39 -7.63
C GLY A 18 9.23 -20.36 -7.40
N VAL A 19 9.08 -19.35 -6.55
CA VAL A 19 10.18 -18.46 -6.16
C VAL A 19 11.16 -19.22 -5.26
N PRO A 20 12.50 -19.12 -5.46
CA PRO A 20 13.49 -19.72 -4.57
C PRO A 20 13.26 -19.34 -3.11
N PHE A 21 13.39 -20.30 -2.21
CA PHE A 21 13.05 -20.14 -0.80
C PHE A 21 13.81 -18.98 -0.14
N GLU A 22 15.08 -18.82 -0.48
CA GLU A 22 15.97 -17.77 0.02
C GLU A 22 15.53 -16.35 -0.34
N ASP A 23 14.84 -16.17 -1.48
CA ASP A 23 14.37 -14.88 -1.94
C ASP A 23 12.91 -14.61 -1.54
N ARG A 24 12.15 -15.68 -1.21
CA ARG A 24 10.68 -15.65 -1.08
C ARG A 24 10.18 -14.63 -0.08
N ASN A 25 10.68 -14.65 1.15
CA ASN A 25 10.21 -13.77 2.20
C ASN A 25 10.50 -12.30 1.89
N SER A 26 11.71 -12.00 1.44
CA SER A 26 12.12 -10.64 1.06
C SER A 26 11.29 -10.08 -0.10
N LEU A 27 11.01 -10.90 -1.11
CA LEU A 27 10.23 -10.50 -2.28
C LEU A 27 8.73 -10.36 -1.98
N ILE A 28 8.18 -11.21 -1.10
CA ILE A 28 6.78 -11.07 -0.65
C ILE A 28 6.61 -9.74 0.05
N ASP A 29 7.51 -9.42 0.99
CA ASP A 29 7.45 -8.17 1.74
C ASP A 29 7.58 -6.95 0.79
N GLU A 30 8.46 -7.02 -0.20
CA GLU A 30 8.68 -5.93 -1.14
C GLU A 30 7.49 -5.78 -2.11
N LEU A 31 6.93 -6.86 -2.63
CA LEU A 31 5.74 -6.83 -3.48
C LEU A 31 4.52 -6.30 -2.71
N ASP A 32 4.32 -6.73 -1.45
CA ASP A 32 3.26 -6.19 -0.60
C ASP A 32 3.47 -4.69 -0.36
N GLN A 33 4.70 -4.27 -0.06
CA GLN A 33 5.05 -2.86 0.11
C GLN A 33 4.78 -2.03 -1.15
N VAL A 34 5.08 -2.56 -2.32
CA VAL A 34 4.91 -1.84 -3.59
C VAL A 34 3.44 -1.73 -4.00
N PHE A 35 2.67 -2.81 -3.88
CA PHE A 35 1.28 -2.83 -4.37
C PHE A 35 0.22 -2.62 -3.29
N GLN A 36 0.59 -2.47 -2.01
CA GLN A 36 -0.34 -2.32 -0.88
C GLN A 36 -1.32 -1.14 -1.00
N TRP A 37 -1.02 -0.17 -1.87
CA TRP A 37 -1.91 0.97 -2.15
C TRP A 37 -2.93 0.69 -3.25
N GLN A 38 -2.78 -0.40 -3.98
CA GLN A 38 -3.61 -0.78 -5.13
C GLN A 38 -4.36 -2.08 -4.89
N VAL A 39 -3.74 -3.04 -4.19
CA VAL A 39 -4.26 -4.38 -3.97
C VAL A 39 -4.11 -4.78 -2.50
N ASP A 40 -5.21 -5.24 -1.91
CA ASP A 40 -5.17 -5.89 -0.59
C ASP A 40 -4.76 -7.36 -0.76
N PHE A 41 -3.46 -7.65 -0.62
CA PHE A 41 -2.88 -8.98 -0.81
C PHE A 41 -3.52 -10.04 0.10
N SER A 42 -3.99 -9.67 1.29
CA SER A 42 -4.63 -10.61 2.21
C SER A 42 -6.03 -11.05 1.77
N ARG A 43 -6.64 -10.35 0.79
CA ARG A 43 -8.05 -10.55 0.43
C ARG A 43 -8.35 -10.61 -1.05
N GLN A 44 -7.58 -9.92 -1.87
CA GLN A 44 -7.88 -9.75 -3.29
C GLN A 44 -7.11 -10.73 -4.18
N ILE A 45 -5.97 -11.25 -3.72
CA ILE A 45 -5.19 -12.23 -4.46
C ILE A 45 -5.97 -13.54 -4.57
N ARG A 46 -6.02 -14.10 -5.77
CA ARG A 46 -6.76 -15.31 -6.11
C ARG A 46 -5.84 -16.32 -6.80
N VAL A 47 -6.18 -17.59 -6.65
CA VAL A 47 -5.58 -18.65 -7.47
C VAL A 47 -5.89 -18.35 -8.94
N GLY A 48 -4.84 -18.35 -9.76
CA GLY A 48 -4.91 -18.00 -11.18
C GLY A 48 -4.46 -16.57 -11.50
N ASP A 49 -4.32 -15.67 -10.52
CA ASP A 49 -3.64 -14.41 -10.73
C ASP A 49 -2.18 -14.67 -11.14
N THR A 50 -1.61 -13.78 -11.92
CA THR A 50 -0.23 -13.93 -12.40
C THR A 50 0.62 -12.75 -11.96
N TYR A 51 1.88 -13.01 -11.76
CA TYR A 51 2.86 -11.96 -11.49
C TYR A 51 4.14 -12.23 -12.25
N ARG A 52 4.83 -11.16 -12.60
CA ARG A 52 6.18 -11.17 -13.13
C ARG A 52 6.95 -9.96 -12.59
N PHE A 53 8.22 -10.14 -12.36
CA PHE A 53 9.05 -9.07 -11.83
C PHE A 53 10.52 -9.27 -12.16
N ALA A 54 11.24 -8.17 -12.17
CA ALA A 54 12.69 -8.10 -12.23
C ALA A 54 13.23 -7.43 -10.98
N PHE A 55 14.24 -8.02 -10.35
CA PHE A 55 14.87 -7.47 -9.16
C PHE A 55 16.39 -7.62 -9.21
N GLU A 56 17.09 -6.80 -8.42
CA GLU A 56 18.51 -6.90 -8.21
C GLU A 56 18.81 -7.99 -7.19
N ARG A 57 19.92 -8.73 -7.40
CA ARG A 57 20.46 -9.67 -6.43
C ARG A 57 21.93 -9.37 -6.23
N GLU A 58 22.34 -9.16 -5.00
CA GLU A 58 23.74 -9.04 -4.62
C GLU A 58 24.34 -10.42 -4.41
N VAL A 59 25.36 -10.77 -5.18
CA VAL A 59 26.15 -11.98 -5.01
C VAL A 59 27.48 -11.60 -4.39
N ARG A 60 27.77 -12.11 -3.20
CA ARG A 60 28.98 -11.84 -2.44
C ARG A 60 30.12 -12.78 -2.81
N PRO A 61 31.38 -12.43 -2.46
CA PRO A 61 32.53 -13.27 -2.77
C PRO A 61 32.50 -14.67 -2.13
N ASP A 62 31.80 -14.83 -1.01
CA ASP A 62 31.61 -16.11 -0.30
C ASP A 62 30.49 -16.97 -0.90
N GLY A 63 29.85 -16.50 -1.98
CA GLY A 63 28.72 -17.17 -2.66
C GLY A 63 27.36 -16.92 -1.99
N SER A 64 27.30 -16.20 -0.88
CA SER A 64 26.02 -15.80 -0.30
C SER A 64 25.29 -14.79 -1.18
N MET A 65 23.96 -14.85 -1.18
CA MET A 65 23.10 -13.99 -1.98
C MET A 65 22.19 -13.17 -1.08
N ARG A 66 21.87 -11.97 -1.54
CA ARG A 66 20.88 -11.08 -0.91
C ARG A 66 20.03 -10.46 -1.99
N SER A 67 18.70 -10.55 -1.84
CA SER A 67 17.79 -9.82 -2.70
C SER A 67 17.95 -8.32 -2.48
N GLY A 68 18.03 -7.60 -3.57
CA GLY A 68 18.10 -6.15 -3.62
C GLY A 68 16.76 -5.57 -4.04
N ARG A 69 16.83 -4.45 -4.71
CA ARG A 69 15.68 -3.64 -5.13
C ARG A 69 14.87 -4.33 -6.22
N LEU A 70 13.54 -4.27 -6.10
CA LEU A 70 12.62 -4.55 -7.19
C LEU A 70 12.77 -3.47 -8.27
N LEU A 71 13.06 -3.87 -9.50
CA LEU A 71 13.29 -2.96 -10.63
C LEU A 71 12.00 -2.68 -11.40
N SER A 72 11.22 -3.72 -11.65
CA SER A 72 9.92 -3.64 -12.28
C SER A 72 9.05 -4.83 -11.88
N ALA A 73 7.75 -4.62 -11.79
CA ALA A 73 6.79 -5.67 -11.49
C ALA A 73 5.48 -5.44 -12.23
N GLU A 74 4.84 -6.53 -12.60
CA GLU A 74 3.44 -6.58 -13.03
C GLU A 74 2.71 -7.62 -12.20
N LEU A 75 1.54 -7.24 -11.70
CA LEU A 75 0.59 -8.12 -11.05
C LEU A 75 -0.71 -8.10 -11.85
N MET A 76 -1.13 -9.25 -12.37
CA MET A 76 -2.46 -9.41 -12.96
C MET A 76 -3.40 -9.96 -11.89
N ASN A 77 -4.25 -9.12 -11.34
CA ASN A 77 -5.20 -9.50 -10.30
C ASN A 77 -6.63 -9.47 -10.85
N SER A 78 -7.27 -10.63 -10.90
CA SER A 78 -8.63 -10.78 -11.41
C SER A 78 -8.86 -10.11 -12.78
N GLY A 79 -7.86 -10.19 -13.68
CA GLY A 79 -7.88 -9.58 -15.00
C GLY A 79 -7.49 -8.11 -15.07
N THR A 80 -7.18 -7.48 -13.95
CA THR A 80 -6.69 -6.09 -13.90
C THR A 80 -5.18 -6.06 -13.76
N PRO A 81 -4.43 -5.44 -14.69
CA PRO A 81 -3.00 -5.28 -14.57
C PRO A 81 -2.63 -4.13 -13.63
N TYR A 82 -1.67 -4.36 -12.76
CA TYR A 82 -1.01 -3.36 -11.92
C TYR A 82 0.48 -3.40 -12.23
N HIS A 83 1.07 -2.22 -12.43
CA HIS A 83 2.49 -2.09 -12.76
C HIS A 83 3.21 -1.24 -11.72
N ALA A 84 4.46 -1.58 -11.48
CA ALA A 84 5.35 -0.83 -10.61
C ALA A 84 6.75 -0.80 -11.24
N ILE A 85 7.20 0.38 -11.60
CA ILE A 85 8.49 0.63 -12.24
C ILE A 85 9.31 1.51 -11.30
N TRP A 86 10.47 1.02 -10.89
CA TRP A 86 11.38 1.80 -10.07
C TRP A 86 12.02 2.94 -10.87
N PHE A 87 11.96 4.13 -10.32
CA PHE A 87 12.63 5.31 -10.86
C PHE A 87 13.13 6.22 -9.74
N ASP A 88 14.31 6.77 -9.92
CA ASP A 88 14.96 7.69 -8.99
C ASP A 88 15.17 9.05 -9.68
N PRO A 89 14.25 10.01 -9.49
CA PRO A 89 14.33 11.33 -10.09
C PRO A 89 15.61 12.06 -9.71
N ASN A 90 15.99 12.02 -8.45
CA ASN A 90 17.10 12.81 -7.90
C ASN A 90 18.46 12.13 -8.05
N LYS A 91 18.51 10.85 -8.43
CA LYS A 91 19.74 10.03 -8.48
C LYS A 91 20.48 9.94 -7.14
N ASP A 92 19.73 10.00 -6.05
CA ASP A 92 20.25 9.92 -4.67
C ASP A 92 20.07 8.54 -4.02
N GLY A 93 19.45 7.60 -4.75
CA GLY A 93 19.14 6.26 -4.28
C GLY A 93 17.77 6.16 -3.58
N GLU A 94 17.07 7.27 -3.37
CA GLU A 94 15.78 7.39 -2.69
C GLU A 94 14.60 7.47 -3.70
N GLY A 95 14.65 6.68 -4.76
CA GLY A 95 13.59 6.63 -5.77
C GLY A 95 12.27 6.07 -5.27
N SER A 96 11.31 5.96 -6.17
CA SER A 96 9.97 5.45 -5.89
C SER A 96 9.46 4.57 -7.03
N TYR A 97 8.27 4.01 -6.87
CA TYR A 97 7.61 3.22 -7.90
C TYR A 97 6.52 4.02 -8.58
N PHE A 98 6.47 3.89 -9.91
CA PHE A 98 5.51 4.57 -10.77
C PHE A 98 4.81 3.55 -11.67
N ASP A 99 3.56 3.85 -12.08
CA ASP A 99 2.87 3.07 -13.10
C ASP A 99 3.42 3.38 -14.50
N LEU A 100 2.86 2.76 -15.53
CA LEU A 100 3.33 2.96 -16.92
C LEU A 100 3.13 4.39 -17.43
N GLU A 101 2.20 5.14 -16.84
CA GLU A 101 1.90 6.53 -17.16
C GLU A 101 2.78 7.53 -16.37
N GLY A 102 3.62 7.03 -15.47
CA GLY A 102 4.47 7.86 -14.60
C GLY A 102 3.74 8.43 -13.39
N ASN A 103 2.56 7.91 -13.04
CA ASN A 103 1.90 8.27 -11.80
C ASN A 103 2.50 7.46 -10.65
N SER A 104 2.63 8.09 -9.48
CA SER A 104 3.13 7.37 -8.31
C SER A 104 2.22 6.20 -7.93
N VAL A 105 2.81 5.02 -7.79
CA VAL A 105 2.14 3.85 -7.21
C VAL A 105 1.84 4.08 -5.73
N ARG A 106 2.72 4.80 -5.04
CA ARG A 106 2.52 5.17 -3.64
C ARG A 106 1.38 6.19 -3.53
N ARG A 107 0.42 5.90 -2.66
CA ARG A 107 -0.64 6.84 -2.29
C ARG A 107 -0.35 7.50 -0.97
N ALA A 108 -0.99 8.64 -0.73
CA ALA A 108 -0.85 9.37 0.52
C ALA A 108 -1.25 8.54 1.75
N PHE A 109 -2.13 7.54 1.58
CA PHE A 109 -2.56 6.65 2.66
C PHE A 109 -2.56 5.19 2.21
N LEU A 110 -2.24 4.29 3.15
CA LEU A 110 -2.45 2.86 2.98
C LEU A 110 -3.94 2.55 2.84
N LEU A 111 -4.28 1.52 2.07
CA LEU A 111 -5.66 1.01 1.97
C LEU A 111 -6.19 0.47 3.29
N LYS A 112 -5.29 -0.01 4.16
CA LYS A 112 -5.63 -0.62 5.45
C LYS A 112 -4.56 -0.31 6.50
N PRO A 113 -4.98 -0.09 7.77
CA PRO A 113 -4.04 0.18 8.87
C PRO A 113 -3.43 -1.07 9.51
N LEU A 114 -3.85 -2.29 9.12
CA LEU A 114 -3.38 -3.55 9.70
C LEU A 114 -3.77 -4.75 8.84
N ALA A 115 -3.15 -5.90 9.09
CA ALA A 115 -3.69 -7.19 8.64
C ALA A 115 -4.94 -7.53 9.49
N TYR A 116 -6.08 -7.83 8.85
CA TYR A 116 -7.34 -8.04 9.52
C TYR A 116 -8.08 -9.27 8.98
N ARG A 117 -8.96 -9.87 9.79
CA ARG A 117 -9.77 -11.03 9.38
C ARG A 117 -10.97 -10.62 8.52
N ARG A 118 -11.65 -9.55 8.92
CA ARG A 118 -12.83 -8.99 8.24
C ARG A 118 -13.11 -7.57 8.70
N ILE A 119 -13.83 -6.82 7.90
CA ILE A 119 -14.46 -5.58 8.34
C ILE A 119 -15.73 -5.99 9.08
N SER A 120 -15.77 -5.75 10.39
CA SER A 120 -16.92 -6.08 11.25
C SER A 120 -17.99 -4.99 11.23
N SER A 121 -17.62 -3.75 10.98
CA SER A 121 -18.54 -2.64 10.81
C SER A 121 -17.97 -1.57 9.87
N ARG A 122 -18.81 -1.09 8.96
CA ARG A 122 -18.46 -0.01 8.03
C ARG A 122 -18.85 1.36 8.59
N TYR A 123 -18.29 2.40 8.01
CA TYR A 123 -18.76 3.78 8.21
C TYR A 123 -20.26 3.88 7.92
N SER A 124 -21.00 4.59 8.76
CA SER A 124 -22.42 4.79 8.60
C SER A 124 -22.90 6.05 9.33
N ASN A 125 -23.73 6.84 8.69
CA ASN A 125 -24.35 7.99 9.32
C ASN A 125 -25.43 7.61 10.36
N SER A 126 -25.98 6.39 10.27
CA SER A 126 -26.98 5.90 11.20
C SER A 126 -27.00 4.37 11.21
N ARG A 127 -26.66 3.75 12.36
CA ARG A 127 -26.78 2.31 12.60
C ARG A 127 -27.24 2.03 14.03
N LEU A 128 -27.84 0.86 14.25
CA LEU A 128 -28.17 0.41 15.60
C LEU A 128 -26.87 0.07 16.35
N HIS A 129 -26.60 0.81 17.43
CA HIS A 129 -25.37 0.57 18.23
C HIS A 129 -25.44 -0.79 18.94
N PRO A 130 -24.43 -1.67 18.82
CA PRO A 130 -24.50 -3.05 19.31
C PRO A 130 -24.69 -3.15 20.83
N ILE A 131 -24.09 -2.23 21.60
CA ILE A 131 -24.18 -2.20 23.07
C ILE A 131 -25.38 -1.35 23.52
N LEU A 132 -25.47 -0.11 23.06
CA LEU A 132 -26.46 0.87 23.56
C LEU A 132 -27.86 0.68 23.00
N LYS A 133 -28.02 -0.15 21.95
CA LYS A 133 -29.30 -0.42 21.27
C LYS A 133 -30.03 0.84 20.82
N THR A 134 -29.31 1.90 20.54
CA THR A 134 -29.81 3.18 20.00
C THR A 134 -29.21 3.44 18.62
N TRP A 135 -29.94 4.17 17.78
CA TRP A 135 -29.42 4.56 16.46
C TRP A 135 -28.37 5.64 16.63
N ARG A 136 -27.16 5.37 16.13
CA ARG A 136 -26.02 6.29 16.19
C ARG A 136 -25.18 6.20 14.91
N ALA A 137 -24.52 7.30 14.61
CA ALA A 137 -23.50 7.31 13.58
C ALA A 137 -22.30 6.43 14.00
N HIS A 138 -21.73 5.72 13.03
CA HIS A 138 -20.43 5.04 13.15
C HIS A 138 -19.44 5.76 12.25
N ARG A 139 -18.60 6.60 12.84
CA ARG A 139 -17.73 7.55 12.14
C ARG A 139 -16.42 6.94 11.65
N GLY A 140 -16.30 5.63 11.68
CA GLY A 140 -15.09 4.89 11.28
C GLY A 140 -15.40 3.53 10.69
N VAL A 141 -14.35 2.74 10.53
CA VAL A 141 -14.38 1.35 10.09
C VAL A 141 -13.82 0.48 11.21
N ASP A 142 -14.52 -0.60 11.54
CA ASP A 142 -14.07 -1.58 12.52
C ASP A 142 -13.44 -2.76 11.80
N TYR A 143 -12.15 -2.96 12.01
CA TYR A 143 -11.36 -4.08 11.49
C TYR A 143 -11.20 -5.15 12.57
N ALA A 144 -11.91 -6.27 12.46
CA ALA A 144 -11.73 -7.40 13.35
C ALA A 144 -10.38 -8.08 13.09
N ALA A 145 -9.56 -8.16 14.12
CA ALA A 145 -8.22 -8.75 14.06
C ALA A 145 -7.89 -9.46 15.37
N ASP A 146 -6.78 -10.19 15.40
CA ASP A 146 -6.29 -10.85 16.59
C ASP A 146 -5.84 -9.85 17.66
N ALA A 147 -6.00 -10.18 18.93
CA ALA A 147 -5.42 -9.39 20.00
C ALA A 147 -3.89 -9.28 19.81
N GLY A 148 -3.36 -8.08 19.91
CA GLY A 148 -1.94 -7.82 19.73
C GLY A 148 -1.49 -7.73 18.27
N ALA A 149 -2.38 -7.85 17.29
CA ALA A 149 -2.03 -7.57 15.88
C ALA A 149 -1.47 -6.14 15.73
N GLU A 150 -0.45 -5.99 14.91
CA GLU A 150 0.23 -4.72 14.69
C GLU A 150 -0.65 -3.73 13.94
N ILE A 151 -0.68 -2.50 14.41
CA ILE A 151 -1.39 -1.38 13.79
C ILE A 151 -0.35 -0.42 13.23
N MET A 152 -0.48 -0.08 11.95
CA MET A 152 0.42 0.81 11.23
C MET A 152 -0.19 2.20 11.04
N ALA A 153 0.65 3.23 11.08
CA ALA A 153 0.29 4.55 10.60
C ALA A 153 -0.03 4.48 9.10
N THR A 154 -1.22 4.91 8.70
CA THR A 154 -1.63 4.83 7.28
C THR A 154 -0.96 5.88 6.40
N SER A 155 -0.34 6.90 6.96
CA SER A 155 0.41 7.95 6.28
C SER A 155 1.47 8.54 7.19
N ASP A 156 2.46 9.24 6.63
CA ASP A 156 3.41 10.06 7.37
C ASP A 156 2.67 11.12 8.19
N GLY A 157 3.12 11.42 9.39
CA GLY A 157 2.47 12.44 10.20
C GLY A 157 3.10 12.68 11.58
N VAL A 158 2.37 13.45 12.39
CA VAL A 158 2.75 13.76 13.77
C VAL A 158 1.66 13.28 14.72
N VAL A 159 2.03 12.57 15.76
CA VAL A 159 1.11 12.09 16.80
C VAL A 159 0.57 13.27 17.60
N THR A 160 -0.73 13.50 17.52
CA THR A 160 -1.44 14.59 18.21
C THR A 160 -2.22 14.14 19.44
N HIS A 161 -2.44 12.83 19.59
CA HIS A 161 -2.98 12.22 20.78
C HIS A 161 -2.40 10.82 20.98
N ARG A 162 -2.10 10.48 22.22
CA ARG A 162 -1.72 9.13 22.67
C ARG A 162 -2.18 8.95 24.11
N GLY A 163 -3.10 8.06 24.34
CA GLY A 163 -3.63 7.79 25.66
C GLY A 163 -5.09 7.35 25.65
N TRP A 164 -5.68 7.34 26.82
CA TRP A 164 -7.10 7.01 26.98
C TRP A 164 -8.01 8.14 26.47
N LYS A 165 -9.02 7.81 25.67
CA LYS A 165 -9.95 8.77 25.08
C LYS A 165 -11.41 8.29 25.22
N GLY A 166 -11.96 8.35 26.41
CA GLY A 166 -13.36 8.00 26.69
C GLY A 166 -13.77 6.62 26.16
N SER A 167 -14.84 6.54 25.38
CA SER A 167 -15.34 5.29 24.79
C SER A 167 -14.39 4.65 23.79
N PHE A 168 -13.45 5.38 23.22
CA PHE A 168 -12.43 4.87 22.30
C PHE A 168 -11.34 4.06 23.00
N GLY A 169 -11.23 4.14 24.34
CA GLY A 169 -10.15 3.47 25.08
C GLY A 169 -8.77 4.03 24.74
N ASN A 170 -7.76 3.17 24.71
CA ASN A 170 -6.42 3.56 24.29
C ASN A 170 -6.43 3.95 22.81
N THR A 171 -6.00 5.17 22.52
CA THR A 171 -6.15 5.81 21.24
C THR A 171 -4.85 6.51 20.81
N VAL A 172 -4.53 6.41 19.54
CA VAL A 172 -3.54 7.25 18.85
C VAL A 172 -4.26 8.10 17.80
N GLU A 173 -3.93 9.38 17.73
CA GLU A 173 -4.33 10.25 16.61
C GLU A 173 -3.09 10.81 15.94
N ILE A 174 -3.12 10.85 14.62
CA ILE A 174 -2.02 11.34 13.79
C ILE A 174 -2.55 12.42 12.87
N GLN A 175 -1.89 13.58 12.90
CA GLN A 175 -2.13 14.67 11.96
C GLN A 175 -1.16 14.54 10.79
N HIS A 176 -1.70 14.54 9.57
CA HIS A 176 -0.95 14.40 8.34
C HIS A 176 -0.71 15.75 7.64
N PRO A 177 0.39 15.90 6.87
CA PRO A 177 0.73 17.15 6.17
C PRO A 177 -0.37 17.63 5.22
N ASN A 178 -1.11 16.71 4.59
CA ASN A 178 -2.17 16.97 3.62
C ASN A 178 -3.52 17.38 4.25
N GLY A 179 -3.54 17.71 5.54
CA GLY A 179 -4.74 18.24 6.21
C GLY A 179 -5.73 17.20 6.72
N PHE A 180 -5.36 15.91 6.68
CA PHE A 180 -6.12 14.82 7.27
C PHE A 180 -5.67 14.53 8.71
N VAL A 181 -6.55 13.90 9.46
CA VAL A 181 -6.27 13.31 10.77
C VAL A 181 -6.79 11.89 10.78
N THR A 182 -5.98 10.94 11.23
CA THR A 182 -6.42 9.56 11.44
C THR A 182 -6.46 9.24 12.92
N ARG A 183 -7.45 8.41 13.32
CA ARG A 183 -7.62 7.91 14.69
C ARG A 183 -7.62 6.40 14.69
N TYR A 184 -6.87 5.85 15.63
CA TYR A 184 -6.70 4.42 15.87
C TYR A 184 -7.13 4.15 17.31
N ALA A 185 -8.21 3.40 17.52
CA ALA A 185 -8.83 3.24 18.83
C ALA A 185 -8.97 1.77 19.25
N HIS A 186 -9.30 1.54 20.53
CA HIS A 186 -9.41 0.25 21.20
C HIS A 186 -8.09 -0.51 21.30
N LEU A 187 -6.94 0.19 21.28
CA LEU A 187 -5.62 -0.43 21.35
C LEU A 187 -5.43 -1.15 22.70
N SER A 188 -4.75 -2.31 22.67
CA SER A 188 -4.29 -2.97 23.88
C SER A 188 -3.08 -2.25 24.47
N ASN A 189 -2.16 -1.82 23.61
CA ASN A 189 -0.93 -1.13 23.99
C ASN A 189 -0.42 -0.25 22.84
N PHE A 190 0.49 0.64 23.17
CA PHE A 190 1.18 1.52 22.23
C PHE A 190 2.57 0.99 21.92
N ARG A 191 3.05 1.23 20.71
CA ARG A 191 4.44 0.93 20.36
C ARG A 191 5.40 1.78 21.19
N SER A 192 6.49 1.17 21.65
CA SER A 192 7.57 1.88 22.32
C SER A 192 8.16 2.95 21.42
N GLY A 193 8.37 4.16 21.92
CA GLY A 193 8.86 5.31 21.16
C GLY A 193 7.79 6.18 20.52
N VAL A 194 6.56 5.69 20.33
CA VAL A 194 5.44 6.51 19.87
C VAL A 194 4.91 7.36 21.02
N GLN A 195 5.13 8.67 20.99
CA GLN A 195 4.75 9.64 22.02
C GLN A 195 3.99 10.80 21.38
N LEU A 196 3.32 11.62 22.18
CA LEU A 196 2.76 12.89 21.74
C LEU A 196 3.86 13.74 21.09
N GLY A 197 3.62 14.23 19.86
CA GLY A 197 4.59 14.99 19.09
C GLY A 197 5.59 14.15 18.29
N SER A 198 5.60 12.82 18.43
CA SER A 198 6.46 11.94 17.60
C SER A 198 6.08 12.06 16.13
N ARG A 199 7.09 12.11 15.28
CA ARG A 199 6.93 11.91 13.83
C ARG A 199 6.87 10.41 13.57
N VAL A 200 5.90 9.99 12.78
CA VAL A 200 5.74 8.61 12.33
C VAL A 200 5.73 8.56 10.80
N LYS A 201 6.25 7.48 10.26
CA LYS A 201 6.24 7.20 8.83
C LYS A 201 5.05 6.31 8.47
N GLN A 202 4.61 6.39 7.21
CA GLN A 202 3.66 5.43 6.66
C GLN A 202 4.20 4.00 6.85
N SER A 203 3.33 3.05 7.21
CA SER A 203 3.66 1.66 7.57
C SER A 203 4.40 1.48 8.91
N GLU A 204 4.74 2.55 9.63
CA GLU A 204 5.34 2.43 10.94
C GLU A 204 4.33 1.89 11.96
N ILE A 205 4.74 0.90 12.77
CA ILE A 205 3.89 0.33 13.82
C ILE A 205 3.70 1.37 14.92
N ILE A 206 2.44 1.65 15.26
CA ILE A 206 2.08 2.67 16.27
C ILE A 206 1.45 2.07 17.53
N GLY A 207 0.98 0.83 17.46
CA GLY A 207 0.33 0.14 18.57
C GLY A 207 -0.19 -1.24 18.17
N TYR A 208 -1.00 -1.80 19.03
CA TYR A 208 -1.47 -3.17 18.94
C TYR A 208 -2.96 -3.28 19.19
N VAL A 209 -3.64 -4.16 18.45
CA VAL A 209 -5.08 -4.39 18.57
C VAL A 209 -5.47 -4.88 19.97
N GLY A 210 -6.53 -4.33 20.48
CA GLY A 210 -7.12 -4.72 21.77
C GLY A 210 -8.63 -4.63 21.78
N MET A 211 -9.15 -4.40 22.99
CA MET A 211 -10.58 -4.29 23.28
C MET A 211 -10.80 -3.25 24.40
N THR A 212 -9.96 -2.21 24.46
CA THR A 212 -10.08 -1.18 25.49
C THR A 212 -11.23 -0.21 25.16
N GLY A 213 -11.78 0.44 26.18
CA GLY A 213 -12.94 1.33 26.02
C GLY A 213 -14.24 0.59 25.78
N GLN A 214 -15.09 1.10 24.89
CA GLN A 214 -16.43 0.56 24.63
C GLN A 214 -16.41 -0.40 23.42
N ALA A 215 -15.82 -1.58 23.61
CA ALA A 215 -15.66 -2.60 22.58
C ALA A 215 -16.27 -3.94 23.04
N THR A 216 -16.77 -4.75 22.10
CA THR A 216 -17.38 -6.08 22.36
C THR A 216 -16.46 -7.23 21.97
N GLY A 217 -15.32 -6.95 21.37
CA GLY A 217 -14.33 -7.94 20.92
C GLY A 217 -13.10 -7.25 20.35
N ASN A 218 -12.04 -8.01 20.11
CA ASN A 218 -10.80 -7.46 19.57
C ASN A 218 -11.01 -6.91 18.16
N HIS A 219 -10.77 -5.63 17.99
CA HIS A 219 -10.81 -4.92 16.71
C HIS A 219 -10.06 -3.60 16.79
N LEU A 220 -9.68 -3.07 15.64
CA LEU A 220 -9.29 -1.68 15.49
C LEU A 220 -10.51 -0.89 15.01
N HIS A 221 -10.86 0.17 15.72
CA HIS A 221 -11.72 1.23 15.21
C HIS A 221 -10.85 2.30 14.57
N TYR A 222 -11.01 2.51 13.27
CA TYR A 222 -10.22 3.43 12.46
C TYR A 222 -11.10 4.53 11.88
N GLU A 223 -10.73 5.79 12.16
CA GLU A 223 -11.42 6.97 11.59
C GLU A 223 -10.47 7.79 10.74
N MET A 224 -11.03 8.39 9.69
CA MET A 224 -10.38 9.42 8.89
C MET A 224 -11.21 10.70 8.95
N MET A 225 -10.54 11.82 9.19
CA MET A 225 -11.16 13.12 9.34
C MET A 225 -10.35 14.18 8.60
N LYS A 226 -10.99 15.25 8.16
CA LYS A 226 -10.31 16.49 7.82
C LYS A 226 -9.88 17.21 9.12
N ARG A 227 -8.94 18.13 9.02
CA ARG A 227 -8.48 18.94 10.18
C ARG A 227 -9.62 19.73 10.86
N ASN A 228 -10.68 20.07 10.14
CA ASN A 228 -11.87 20.74 10.66
C ASN A 228 -12.81 19.81 11.46
N GLY A 229 -12.45 18.51 11.61
CA GLY A 229 -13.26 17.52 12.33
C GLY A 229 -14.34 16.82 11.49
N GLU A 230 -14.44 17.11 10.20
CA GLU A 230 -15.35 16.42 9.29
C GLU A 230 -14.88 14.97 9.06
N HIS A 231 -15.72 14.00 9.45
CA HIS A 231 -15.42 12.57 9.27
C HIS A 231 -15.72 12.14 7.83
N MET A 232 -14.90 11.23 7.34
CA MET A 232 -14.98 10.66 6.01
C MET A 232 -15.03 9.14 6.11
N ASP A 233 -15.65 8.49 5.12
CA ASP A 233 -15.59 7.02 5.01
C ASP A 233 -14.19 6.60 4.52
N PRO A 234 -13.38 5.93 5.36
CA PRO A 234 -12.02 5.53 4.97
C PRO A 234 -11.97 4.57 3.77
N LEU A 235 -13.09 3.89 3.46
CA LEU A 235 -13.17 2.92 2.35
C LEU A 235 -13.67 3.55 1.04
N ALA A 236 -14.20 4.77 1.08
CA ALA A 236 -14.80 5.44 -0.07
C ALA A 236 -14.12 6.77 -0.42
N VAL A 237 -13.23 7.27 0.45
CA VAL A 237 -12.53 8.53 0.20
C VAL A 237 -11.56 8.37 -0.95
N ASP A 238 -11.63 9.27 -1.93
CA ASP A 238 -10.61 9.39 -2.96
C ASP A 238 -9.37 10.06 -2.35
N LEU A 239 -8.33 9.26 -2.17
CA LEU A 239 -7.09 9.68 -1.52
C LEU A 239 -6.10 10.17 -2.59
N PRO A 240 -5.42 11.28 -2.35
CA PRO A 240 -4.44 11.78 -3.30
C PRO A 240 -3.34 10.73 -3.56
N ALA A 241 -2.99 10.57 -4.82
CA ALA A 241 -1.79 9.85 -5.22
C ALA A 241 -0.55 10.60 -4.73
N GLY A 242 0.59 9.92 -4.68
CA GLY A 242 1.88 10.59 -4.53
C GLY A 242 2.20 11.44 -5.77
N ASP A 243 3.27 12.22 -5.69
CA ASP A 243 3.71 13.04 -6.82
C ASP A 243 4.09 12.16 -8.03
N PRO A 244 3.63 12.52 -9.24
CA PRO A 244 4.05 11.82 -10.45
C PRO A 244 5.52 12.07 -10.76
N VAL A 245 6.05 11.38 -11.77
CA VAL A 245 7.38 11.66 -12.30
C VAL A 245 7.50 13.14 -12.65
N PRO A 246 8.52 13.84 -12.14
CA PRO A 246 8.71 15.27 -12.41
C PRO A 246 8.78 15.60 -13.91
N SER A 247 8.23 16.76 -14.30
CA SER A 247 8.23 17.20 -15.71
C SER A 247 9.61 17.23 -16.34
N ASP A 248 10.62 17.60 -15.56
CA ASP A 248 12.01 17.72 -16.03
C ASP A 248 12.70 16.36 -16.23
N ASP A 249 12.10 15.29 -15.70
CA ASP A 249 12.61 13.93 -15.79
C ASP A 249 11.87 13.04 -16.80
N GLN A 250 10.90 13.57 -17.54
CA GLN A 250 10.05 12.77 -18.44
C GLN A 250 10.85 12.03 -19.53
N VAL A 251 11.90 12.64 -20.08
CA VAL A 251 12.75 11.98 -21.09
C VAL A 251 13.48 10.79 -20.48
N ARG A 252 14.12 10.99 -19.34
CA ARG A 252 14.85 9.94 -18.62
C ARG A 252 13.90 8.85 -18.11
N TRP A 253 12.72 9.24 -17.66
CA TRP A 253 11.67 8.31 -17.31
C TRP A 253 11.29 7.40 -18.49
N GLY A 254 11.07 7.97 -19.68
CA GLY A 254 10.72 7.20 -20.87
C GLY A 254 11.80 6.16 -21.24
N GLU A 255 13.08 6.53 -21.16
CA GLU A 255 14.20 5.62 -21.41
C GLU A 255 14.24 4.48 -20.38
N GLU A 256 14.08 4.82 -19.10
CA GLU A 256 14.06 3.84 -18.01
C GLU A 256 12.83 2.93 -18.11
N LEU A 257 11.65 3.47 -18.40
CA LEU A 257 10.42 2.72 -18.59
C LEU A 257 10.59 1.65 -19.67
N ILE A 258 11.12 2.01 -20.84
CA ILE A 258 11.38 1.05 -21.93
C ILE A 258 12.29 -0.07 -21.43
N THR A 259 13.39 0.29 -20.78
CA THR A 259 14.36 -0.68 -20.24
C THR A 259 13.70 -1.65 -19.25
N ARG A 260 12.84 -1.14 -18.36
CA ARG A 260 12.16 -1.94 -17.33
C ARG A 260 11.03 -2.81 -17.90
N VAL A 261 10.32 -2.30 -18.88
CA VAL A 261 9.30 -3.09 -19.61
C VAL A 261 9.95 -4.22 -20.39
N ASP A 262 11.06 -3.95 -21.10
CA ASP A 262 11.81 -4.98 -21.81
C ASP A 262 12.28 -6.12 -20.89
N LEU A 263 12.65 -5.82 -19.63
CA LEU A 263 12.96 -6.85 -18.65
C LEU A 263 11.76 -7.77 -18.38
N LEU A 264 10.56 -7.21 -18.20
CA LEU A 264 9.35 -8.00 -17.96
C LEU A 264 8.94 -8.81 -19.19
N GLU A 265 9.09 -8.25 -20.37
CA GLU A 265 8.75 -8.92 -21.65
C GLU A 265 9.76 -10.02 -22.02
N SER A 266 11.01 -9.90 -21.58
CA SER A 266 12.04 -10.91 -21.81
C SER A 266 11.85 -12.20 -20.99
N ILE A 267 10.92 -12.20 -20.01
CA ILE A 267 10.62 -13.38 -19.19
C ILE A 267 9.97 -14.45 -20.08
N PRO A 268 10.48 -15.70 -20.13
CA PRO A 268 9.95 -16.76 -20.98
C PRO A 268 8.46 -17.01 -20.73
N GLY A 269 7.66 -17.01 -21.79
CA GLY A 269 6.20 -17.20 -21.71
C GLY A 269 5.41 -15.97 -21.30
N ALA A 270 6.07 -14.85 -21.03
CA ALA A 270 5.39 -13.58 -20.81
C ALA A 270 4.87 -13.02 -22.13
N GLY A 271 3.61 -12.55 -22.13
CA GLY A 271 3.08 -11.73 -23.22
C GLY A 271 3.58 -10.27 -23.11
N PRO A 272 3.23 -9.41 -24.10
CA PRO A 272 3.58 -7.99 -24.04
C PRO A 272 2.97 -7.32 -22.80
N VAL A 273 3.68 -6.36 -22.24
CA VAL A 273 3.19 -5.49 -21.14
C VAL A 273 2.23 -4.45 -21.68
N ILE A 274 2.49 -3.99 -22.90
CA ILE A 274 1.68 -2.98 -23.59
C ILE A 274 1.23 -3.56 -24.93
N GLU A 275 -0.05 -3.57 -25.22
CA GLU A 275 -0.52 -3.68 -26.60
C GLU A 275 -0.17 -2.37 -27.32
N LEU A 276 0.82 -2.41 -28.19
CA LEU A 276 1.33 -1.25 -28.95
C LEU A 276 0.27 -0.48 -29.77
N GLY A 277 -0.97 -0.98 -29.84
CA GLY A 277 -2.08 -0.33 -30.55
C GLY A 277 -2.74 0.83 -29.81
N SER A 278 -2.56 0.96 -28.50
CA SER A 278 -3.27 1.97 -27.70
C SER A 278 -2.54 3.33 -27.56
N LEU A 279 -1.26 3.39 -27.87
CA LEU A 279 -0.48 4.63 -27.79
C LEU A 279 -0.51 5.48 -29.07
N GLN A 280 -0.88 4.91 -30.24
CA GLN A 280 -0.96 5.66 -31.50
C GLN A 280 -2.27 6.43 -31.69
N SER A 281 -3.33 6.18 -30.91
CA SER A 281 -4.63 6.82 -31.11
C SER A 281 -4.83 8.17 -30.40
N GLN A 282 -3.89 8.62 -29.58
CA GLN A 282 -4.00 9.94 -28.93
C GLN A 282 -3.20 11.06 -29.62
N GLY A 283 -2.36 10.74 -30.61
CA GLY A 283 -1.56 11.72 -31.38
C GLY A 283 -2.29 12.38 -32.55
N ASP A 284 -3.35 11.77 -33.10
CA ASP A 284 -3.93 12.18 -34.40
C ASP A 284 -5.26 12.95 -34.30
N GLN A 285 -5.73 13.35 -33.13
CA GLN A 285 -6.98 14.10 -33.01
C GLN A 285 -6.82 15.62 -32.75
N GLN A 286 -5.63 16.20 -32.91
CA GLN A 286 -5.45 17.67 -32.84
C GLN A 286 -4.93 18.29 -34.14
N GLY A 287 -5.39 17.85 -35.26
CA GLY A 287 -5.02 18.42 -36.54
C GLY A 287 -6.13 18.41 -37.57
N GLY A 288 -7.19 19.20 -37.36
CA GLY A 288 -8.22 19.31 -38.39
C GLY A 288 -9.44 20.10 -38.02
N ALA A 289 -9.30 21.39 -37.87
CA ALA A 289 -10.44 22.31 -38.07
C ALA A 289 -9.89 23.65 -38.60
N GLN A 290 -9.99 23.83 -39.89
CA GLN A 290 -10.14 25.16 -40.51
C GLN A 290 -11.61 25.51 -40.54
#